data_ebb2d0a2c8aa6c9989b7b3c2deb3fbcc
#
_entry.id   ebb2d0a2c8aa6c9989b7b3c2deb3fbcc
#
_cell.length_a   1.000
_cell.length_b   1.000
_cell.length_c   1.000
_cell.angle_alpha   90.00
_cell.angle_beta   90.00
_cell.angle_gamma   90.00
#
_symmetry.space_group_name_H-M   'P 1'
#
loop_
_entity.id
_entity.type
_entity.pdbx_description
1 polymer ?
#
loop_
_entity_poly.entity_id
_entity_poly.type
_entity_poly.pdbx_seq_one_letter_code
_entity_poly.pdbx_strand_id
1 'polypeptide(L)'
;MAFGATVLVPLLVGLDPSTALFTAGIGTLIFHLVTKGKVPIFLGSSFAFVAPIIKATELYGLPGTMSGLVAVGTVYGLMSLLVRWRGIGFIKRLFPPVVIGPVIILIGLSLAGSGVNMAKENWPLSLVALLSAILASMLGRGMLRLIPIFCGIIVGYLTASLFGLIDFKPVIEAPWFAFPQFVKPSLSWEAVYFMIPVTIAPVIEHIGDVYAINEVTGKDLRKRVRDFTARCWETAWHVSSPD
;
A
#
# COMPACT_ATOMS: atom_id res chain seq x y z
N MET A 1 2.24 8.52 -5.25
CA MET A 1 1.81 7.16 -5.61
C MET A 1 0.88 6.51 -4.57
N ALA A 2 1.13 6.64 -3.27
CA ALA A 2 0.32 6.02 -2.21
C ALA A 2 -1.18 6.40 -2.22
N PHE A 3 -1.55 7.63 -2.58
CA PHE A 3 -2.95 8.07 -2.63
C PHE A 3 -3.80 7.23 -3.58
N GLY A 4 -3.33 7.00 -4.82
CA GLY A 4 -4.07 6.21 -5.81
C GLY A 4 -4.35 4.79 -5.32
N ALA A 5 -3.35 4.10 -4.77
CA ALA A 5 -3.52 2.76 -4.23
C ALA A 5 -4.47 2.74 -3.01
N THR A 6 -4.36 3.71 -2.09
CA THR A 6 -5.15 3.74 -0.85
C THR A 6 -6.64 3.97 -1.12
N VAL A 7 -6.99 4.67 -2.21
CA VAL A 7 -8.39 4.88 -2.62
C VAL A 7 -8.87 3.77 -3.57
N LEU A 8 -8.05 3.39 -4.54
CA LEU A 8 -8.45 2.45 -5.58
C LEU A 8 -8.58 1.01 -5.07
N VAL A 9 -7.66 0.56 -4.22
CA VAL A 9 -7.69 -0.82 -3.70
C VAL A 9 -9.00 -1.13 -2.97
N PRO A 10 -9.46 -0.33 -1.98
CA PRO A 10 -10.74 -0.60 -1.32
C PRO A 10 -11.91 -0.60 -2.29
N LEU A 11 -11.95 0.30 -3.27
CA LEU A 11 -13.01 0.31 -4.30
C LEU A 11 -13.03 -0.96 -5.13
N LEU A 12 -11.86 -1.47 -5.54
CA LEU A 12 -11.75 -2.71 -6.32
C LEU A 12 -12.18 -3.95 -5.54
N VAL A 13 -11.99 -3.95 -4.23
CA VAL A 13 -12.32 -5.10 -3.36
C VAL A 13 -13.66 -4.97 -2.67
N GLY A 14 -14.43 -3.90 -2.93
CA GLY A 14 -15.73 -3.64 -2.33
C GLY A 14 -15.70 -3.20 -0.88
N LEU A 15 -14.57 -2.62 -0.43
CA LEU A 15 -14.40 -2.03 0.89
C LEU A 15 -14.69 -0.52 0.86
N ASP A 16 -15.07 0.03 2.02
CA ASP A 16 -15.25 1.48 2.17
C ASP A 16 -13.90 2.22 2.13
N PRO A 17 -13.69 3.12 1.15
CA PRO A 17 -12.46 3.91 1.05
C PRO A 17 -12.20 4.79 2.26
N SER A 18 -13.25 5.26 2.96
CA SER A 18 -13.13 6.09 4.16
C SER A 18 -12.45 5.33 5.28
N THR A 19 -12.84 4.05 5.47
CA THR A 19 -12.21 3.15 6.45
C THR A 19 -10.75 2.87 6.10
N ALA A 20 -10.45 2.66 4.82
CA ALA A 20 -9.06 2.41 4.38
C ALA A 20 -8.17 3.65 4.56
N LEU A 21 -8.66 4.85 4.24
CA LEU A 21 -7.94 6.10 4.47
C LEU A 21 -7.69 6.36 5.95
N PHE A 22 -8.70 6.13 6.80
CA PHE A 22 -8.60 6.30 8.24
C PHE A 22 -7.56 5.35 8.84
N THR A 23 -7.61 4.07 8.50
CA THR A 23 -6.67 3.06 9.00
C THR A 23 -5.24 3.28 8.46
N ALA A 24 -5.08 3.71 7.19
CA ALA A 24 -3.80 4.09 6.62
C ALA A 24 -3.20 5.32 7.35
N GLY A 25 -4.05 6.31 7.68
CA GLY A 25 -3.64 7.48 8.46
C GLY A 25 -3.14 7.09 9.85
N ILE A 26 -3.92 6.31 10.61
CA ILE A 26 -3.51 5.83 11.94
C ILE A 26 -2.25 4.96 11.87
N GLY A 27 -2.20 4.02 10.91
CA GLY A 27 -1.02 3.18 10.71
C GLY A 27 0.24 3.99 10.43
N THR A 28 0.12 5.04 9.60
CA THR A 28 1.21 5.96 9.30
C THR A 28 1.65 6.74 10.54
N LEU A 29 0.72 7.23 11.35
CA LEU A 29 1.04 7.94 12.60
C LEU A 29 1.78 7.03 13.58
N ILE A 30 1.29 5.81 13.78
CA ILE A 30 1.96 4.81 14.64
C ILE A 30 3.37 4.52 14.11
N PHE A 31 3.53 4.34 12.78
CA PHE A 31 4.82 4.13 12.15
C PHE A 31 5.78 5.31 12.39
N HIS A 32 5.31 6.55 12.26
CA HIS A 32 6.13 7.73 12.56
C HIS A 32 6.51 7.84 14.03
N LEU A 33 5.63 7.48 14.94
CA LEU A 33 5.94 7.41 16.38
C LEU A 33 7.03 6.37 16.65
N VAL A 34 6.89 5.16 16.13
CA VAL A 34 7.87 4.06 16.30
C VAL A 34 9.21 4.40 15.66
N THR A 35 9.21 4.99 14.46
CA THR A 35 10.45 5.38 13.74
C THR A 35 11.00 6.74 14.18
N LYS A 36 10.32 7.43 15.11
CA LYS A 36 10.67 8.79 15.58
C LYS A 36 10.83 9.77 14.41
N GLY A 37 9.98 9.68 13.39
CA GLY A 37 10.01 10.53 12.19
C GLY A 37 11.26 10.38 11.30
N LYS A 38 12.09 9.35 11.51
CA LYS A 38 13.34 9.17 10.75
C LYS A 38 13.12 8.67 9.33
N VAL A 39 12.00 8.01 9.07
CA VAL A 39 11.63 7.47 7.77
C VAL A 39 10.31 8.13 7.34
N PRO A 40 10.35 9.16 6.49
CA PRO A 40 9.16 9.90 6.08
C PRO A 40 8.43 9.13 4.96
N ILE A 41 7.73 8.05 5.32
CA ILE A 41 6.96 7.22 4.40
C ILE A 41 5.50 7.22 4.87
N PHE A 42 4.57 7.34 3.91
CA PHE A 42 3.15 7.10 4.12
C PHE A 42 2.86 5.61 3.89
N LEU A 43 2.13 4.99 4.81
CA LEU A 43 1.69 3.60 4.70
C LEU A 43 0.29 3.57 4.09
N GLY A 44 0.18 3.05 2.87
CA GLY A 44 -1.08 2.89 2.15
C GLY A 44 -1.39 1.44 1.85
N SER A 45 -2.49 1.21 1.14
CA SER A 45 -2.88 -0.12 0.66
C SER A 45 -1.90 -0.62 -0.40
N SER A 46 -1.60 -1.93 -0.38
CA SER A 46 -0.78 -2.58 -1.39
C SER A 46 -1.66 -3.25 -2.45
N PHE A 47 -1.32 -3.06 -3.71
CA PHE A 47 -1.97 -3.73 -4.84
C PHE A 47 -1.79 -5.26 -4.83
N ALA A 48 -0.78 -5.78 -4.16
CA ALA A 48 -0.57 -7.21 -4.03
C ALA A 48 -1.72 -7.94 -3.32
N PHE A 49 -2.51 -7.21 -2.53
CA PHE A 49 -3.67 -7.77 -1.82
C PHE A 49 -4.95 -7.77 -2.63
N VAL A 50 -5.07 -7.06 -3.76
CA VAL A 50 -6.34 -6.92 -4.49
C VAL A 50 -6.91 -8.27 -4.90
N ALA A 51 -6.16 -9.05 -5.69
CA ALA A 51 -6.63 -10.35 -6.16
C ALA A 51 -6.90 -11.35 -5.01
N PRO A 52 -6.02 -11.49 -4.00
CA PRO A 52 -6.28 -12.33 -2.85
C PRO A 52 -7.50 -11.92 -2.02
N ILE A 53 -7.72 -10.61 -1.80
CA ILE A 53 -8.89 -10.12 -1.04
C ILE A 53 -10.17 -10.42 -1.81
N ILE A 54 -10.22 -10.14 -3.12
CA ILE A 54 -11.39 -10.46 -3.95
C ILE A 54 -11.71 -11.96 -3.81
N LYS A 55 -10.71 -12.81 -4.00
CA LYS A 55 -10.91 -14.26 -3.93
C LYS A 55 -11.31 -14.75 -2.55
N ALA A 56 -10.69 -14.22 -1.49
CA ALA A 56 -11.06 -14.56 -0.11
C ALA A 56 -12.48 -14.09 0.22
N THR A 57 -12.89 -12.92 -0.28
CA THR A 57 -14.24 -12.39 -0.06
C THR A 57 -15.31 -13.22 -0.79
N GLU A 58 -15.01 -13.72 -1.98
CA GLU A 58 -15.89 -14.64 -2.69
C GLU A 58 -16.07 -15.98 -1.94
N LEU A 59 -15.02 -16.51 -1.34
CA LEU A 59 -15.02 -17.83 -0.68
C LEU A 59 -15.51 -17.79 0.77
N TYR A 60 -15.13 -16.77 1.53
CA TYR A 60 -15.29 -16.72 2.99
C TYR A 60 -16.11 -15.53 3.47
N GLY A 61 -16.59 -14.70 2.55
CA GLY A 61 -17.27 -13.44 2.86
C GLY A 61 -16.32 -12.37 3.39
N LEU A 62 -16.81 -11.13 3.47
CA LEU A 62 -16.02 -9.98 3.91
C LEU A 62 -15.53 -10.10 5.37
N PRO A 63 -16.39 -10.50 6.37
CA PRO A 63 -15.95 -10.67 7.75
C PRO A 63 -14.85 -11.74 7.92
N GLY A 64 -14.94 -12.85 7.16
CA GLY A 64 -13.91 -13.91 7.15
C GLY A 64 -12.60 -13.40 6.57
N THR A 65 -12.64 -12.65 5.46
CA THR A 65 -11.47 -12.03 4.84
C THR A 65 -10.75 -11.07 5.80
N MET A 66 -11.51 -10.31 6.61
CA MET A 66 -10.93 -9.44 7.63
C MET A 66 -10.10 -10.22 8.66
N SER A 67 -10.53 -11.42 9.07
CA SER A 67 -9.71 -12.28 9.95
C SER A 67 -8.41 -12.74 9.29
N GLY A 68 -8.44 -13.02 8.00
CA GLY A 68 -7.24 -13.31 7.20
C GLY A 68 -6.28 -12.12 7.15
N LEU A 69 -6.78 -10.90 6.97
CA LEU A 69 -5.96 -9.67 6.97
C LEU A 69 -5.34 -9.40 8.35
N VAL A 70 -6.04 -9.66 9.45
CA VAL A 70 -5.48 -9.59 10.82
C VAL A 70 -4.33 -10.60 10.97
N ALA A 71 -4.50 -11.81 10.46
CA ALA A 71 -3.44 -12.82 10.47
C ALA A 71 -2.21 -12.38 9.66
N VAL A 72 -2.42 -11.78 8.48
CA VAL A 72 -1.35 -11.16 7.68
C VAL A 72 -0.59 -10.12 8.50
N GLY A 73 -1.29 -9.21 9.18
CA GLY A 73 -0.67 -8.22 10.06
C GLY A 73 0.18 -8.86 11.17
N THR A 74 -0.30 -9.96 11.75
CA THR A 74 0.46 -10.74 12.74
C THR A 74 1.72 -11.35 12.15
N VAL A 75 1.65 -11.92 10.95
CA VAL A 75 2.82 -12.46 10.23
C VAL A 75 3.84 -11.36 9.94
N TYR A 76 3.39 -10.15 9.54
CA TYR A 76 4.28 -8.98 9.39
C TYR A 76 4.99 -8.63 10.71
N GLY A 77 4.27 -8.64 11.82
CA GLY A 77 4.84 -8.41 13.15
C GLY A 77 5.93 -9.45 13.49
N LEU A 78 5.64 -10.73 13.24
CA LEU A 78 6.61 -11.82 13.44
C LEU A 78 7.83 -11.69 12.53
N MET A 79 7.63 -11.34 11.26
CA MET A 79 8.74 -11.07 10.33
C MET A 79 9.59 -9.89 10.79
N SER A 80 8.98 -8.82 11.27
CA SER A 80 9.71 -7.68 11.83
C SER A 80 10.56 -8.07 13.04
N LEU A 81 9.99 -8.89 13.93
CA LEU A 81 10.72 -9.41 15.10
C LEU A 81 11.87 -10.34 14.67
N LEU A 82 11.67 -11.18 13.66
CA LEU A 82 12.69 -12.06 13.12
C LEU A 82 13.84 -11.26 12.48
N VAL A 83 13.52 -10.18 11.75
CA VAL A 83 14.51 -9.27 11.17
C VAL A 83 15.31 -8.58 12.27
N ARG A 84 14.66 -8.19 13.36
CA ARG A 84 15.33 -7.61 14.53
C ARG A 84 16.31 -8.59 15.16
N TRP A 85 15.96 -9.88 15.20
CA TRP A 85 16.78 -10.94 15.82
C TRP A 85 17.94 -11.40 14.93
N ARG A 86 17.64 -11.71 13.64
CA ARG A 86 18.59 -12.29 12.67
C ARG A 86 19.30 -11.25 11.81
N GLY A 87 18.84 -10.00 11.86
CA GLY A 87 19.35 -8.91 11.04
C GLY A 87 18.86 -8.93 9.58
N ILE A 88 19.16 -7.84 8.87
CA ILE A 88 18.76 -7.64 7.47
C ILE A 88 19.41 -8.67 6.52
N GLY A 89 20.55 -9.26 6.90
CA GLY A 89 21.24 -10.28 6.10
C GLY A 89 20.39 -11.52 5.82
N PHE A 90 19.53 -11.90 6.77
CA PHE A 90 18.59 -13.01 6.61
C PHE A 90 17.57 -12.74 5.49
N ILE A 91 16.99 -11.53 5.49
CA ILE A 91 16.02 -11.12 4.46
C ILE A 91 16.64 -11.09 3.07
N LYS A 92 17.87 -10.55 2.94
CA LYS A 92 18.59 -10.53 1.66
C LYS A 92 18.89 -11.93 1.11
N ARG A 93 19.09 -12.89 2.01
CA ARG A 93 19.32 -14.30 1.63
C ARG A 93 18.01 -14.99 1.24
N LEU A 94 16.90 -14.64 1.89
CA LEU A 94 15.57 -15.20 1.61
C LEU A 94 14.96 -14.57 0.35
N PHE A 95 15.12 -13.26 0.16
CA PHE A 95 14.60 -12.49 -0.98
C PHE A 95 15.74 -11.75 -1.69
N PRO A 96 16.52 -12.44 -2.54
CA PRO A 96 17.55 -11.79 -3.32
C PRO A 96 16.93 -10.82 -4.35
N PRO A 97 17.64 -9.76 -4.76
CA PRO A 97 17.14 -8.75 -5.71
C PRO A 97 16.59 -9.34 -7.01
N VAL A 98 17.14 -10.47 -7.45
CA VAL A 98 16.67 -11.20 -8.66
C VAL A 98 15.22 -11.67 -8.53
N VAL A 99 14.73 -11.95 -7.32
CA VAL A 99 13.35 -12.38 -7.09
C VAL A 99 12.39 -11.18 -6.97
N ILE A 100 12.87 -10.06 -6.44
CA ILE A 100 12.05 -8.87 -6.16
C ILE A 100 11.46 -8.30 -7.47
N GLY A 101 12.28 -8.13 -8.50
CA GLY A 101 11.85 -7.59 -9.80
C GLY A 101 10.71 -8.38 -10.44
N PRO A 102 10.88 -9.69 -10.69
CA PRO A 102 9.82 -10.54 -11.25
C PRO A 102 8.53 -10.55 -10.42
N VAL A 103 8.60 -10.54 -9.09
CA VAL A 103 7.40 -10.50 -8.24
C VAL A 103 6.63 -9.20 -8.43
N ILE A 104 7.31 -8.04 -8.46
CA ILE A 104 6.67 -6.74 -8.71
C ILE A 104 6.02 -6.72 -10.11
N ILE A 105 6.69 -7.27 -11.12
CA ILE A 105 6.13 -7.39 -12.48
C ILE A 105 4.87 -8.25 -12.46
N LEU A 106 4.88 -9.40 -11.78
CA LEU A 106 3.72 -10.29 -11.68
C LEU A 106 2.54 -9.63 -10.97
N ILE A 107 2.79 -8.86 -9.90
CA ILE A 107 1.75 -8.06 -9.24
C ILE A 107 1.12 -7.07 -10.24
N GLY A 108 1.94 -6.34 -10.99
CA GLY A 108 1.45 -5.41 -12.02
C GLY A 108 0.63 -6.11 -13.11
N LEU A 109 1.12 -7.25 -13.61
CA LEU A 109 0.42 -8.03 -14.65
C LEU A 109 -0.90 -8.62 -14.13
N SER A 110 -0.98 -9.04 -12.88
CA SER A 110 -2.23 -9.56 -12.29
C SER A 110 -3.35 -8.50 -12.26
N LEU A 111 -2.99 -7.23 -12.18
CA LEU A 111 -3.93 -6.10 -12.18
C LEU A 111 -4.26 -5.57 -13.57
N ALA A 112 -3.48 -5.95 -14.60
CA ALA A 112 -3.67 -5.44 -15.95
C ALA A 112 -5.08 -5.73 -16.50
N GLY A 113 -5.61 -6.91 -16.21
CA GLY A 113 -6.98 -7.29 -16.60
C GLY A 113 -8.05 -6.37 -15.99
N SER A 114 -7.93 -6.05 -14.70
CA SER A 114 -8.83 -5.11 -14.01
C SER A 114 -8.70 -3.70 -14.60
N GLY A 115 -7.48 -3.23 -14.86
CA GLY A 115 -7.24 -1.93 -15.48
C GLY A 115 -7.87 -1.82 -16.87
N VAL A 116 -7.73 -2.86 -17.71
CA VAL A 116 -8.35 -2.91 -19.05
C VAL A 116 -9.87 -2.94 -18.94
N ASN A 117 -10.44 -3.70 -18.01
CA ASN A 117 -11.89 -3.77 -17.83
C ASN A 117 -12.47 -2.43 -17.39
N MET A 118 -11.83 -1.71 -16.48
CA MET A 118 -12.22 -0.35 -16.10
C MET A 118 -12.10 0.62 -17.28
N ALA A 119 -11.04 0.52 -18.09
CA ALA A 119 -10.85 1.37 -19.26
C ALA A 119 -11.92 1.15 -20.33
N LYS A 120 -12.47 -0.06 -20.47
CA LYS A 120 -13.50 -0.40 -21.46
C LYS A 120 -14.82 0.35 -21.25
N GLU A 121 -15.11 0.81 -20.05
CA GLU A 121 -16.32 1.58 -19.75
C GLU A 121 -16.35 2.90 -20.55
N ASN A 122 -15.18 3.55 -20.70
CA ASN A 122 -15.04 4.74 -21.52
C ASN A 122 -13.60 4.88 -22.04
N TRP A 123 -13.30 4.28 -23.19
CA TRP A 123 -11.98 4.29 -23.79
C TRP A 123 -11.39 5.69 -24.05
N PRO A 124 -12.15 6.66 -24.63
CA PRO A 124 -11.62 7.99 -24.87
C PRO A 124 -11.16 8.67 -23.57
N LEU A 125 -11.98 8.60 -22.52
CA LEU A 125 -11.67 9.20 -21.23
C LEU A 125 -10.46 8.54 -20.58
N SER A 126 -10.39 7.22 -20.62
CA SER A 126 -9.27 6.45 -20.07
C SER A 126 -7.95 6.74 -20.78
N LEU A 127 -7.99 6.91 -22.11
CA LEU A 127 -6.81 7.30 -22.88
C LEU A 127 -6.34 8.72 -22.55
N VAL A 128 -7.26 9.68 -22.39
CA VAL A 128 -6.92 11.05 -21.98
C VAL A 128 -6.24 11.05 -20.61
N ALA A 129 -6.80 10.33 -19.64
CA ALA A 129 -6.23 10.20 -18.30
C ALA A 129 -4.84 9.54 -18.33
N LEU A 130 -4.69 8.45 -19.09
CA LEU A 130 -3.42 7.74 -19.24
C LEU A 130 -2.36 8.62 -19.92
N LEU A 131 -2.69 9.27 -21.03
CA LEU A 131 -1.77 10.14 -21.77
C LEU A 131 -1.34 11.33 -20.90
N SER A 132 -2.26 11.93 -20.15
CA SER A 132 -1.93 13.05 -19.24
C SER A 132 -0.97 12.61 -18.13
N ALA A 133 -1.14 11.40 -17.56
CA ALA A 133 -0.20 10.84 -16.59
C ALA A 133 1.19 10.57 -17.21
N ILE A 134 1.24 10.01 -18.43
CA ILE A 134 2.49 9.77 -19.16
C ILE A 134 3.19 11.11 -19.46
N LEU A 135 2.46 12.09 -19.97
CA LEU A 135 3.02 13.42 -20.27
C LEU A 135 3.53 14.12 -19.00
N ALA A 136 2.79 14.06 -17.89
CA ALA A 136 3.24 14.58 -16.60
C ALA A 136 4.53 13.89 -16.11
N SER A 137 4.66 12.60 -16.32
CA SER A 137 5.86 11.83 -15.96
C SER A 137 7.07 12.17 -16.82
N MET A 138 6.87 12.34 -18.13
CA MET A 138 7.97 12.55 -19.11
C MET A 138 8.37 14.01 -19.24
N LEU A 139 7.39 14.91 -19.35
CA LEU A 139 7.60 16.34 -19.64
C LEU A 139 7.52 17.20 -18.37
N GLY A 140 6.96 16.66 -17.27
CA GLY A 140 6.81 17.36 -16.02
C GLY A 140 8.15 17.76 -15.41
N ARG A 141 8.21 18.97 -14.82
CA ARG A 141 9.36 19.49 -14.08
C ARG A 141 9.01 19.65 -12.61
N GLY A 142 9.98 19.43 -11.73
CA GLY A 142 9.80 19.59 -10.29
C GLY A 142 8.71 18.67 -9.73
N MET A 143 7.71 19.25 -9.08
CA MET A 143 6.64 18.51 -8.39
C MET A 143 5.72 17.70 -9.32
N LEU A 144 5.44 18.20 -10.54
CA LEU A 144 4.57 17.51 -11.51
C LEU A 144 5.12 16.13 -11.90
N ARG A 145 6.43 15.99 -12.02
CA ARG A 145 7.08 14.70 -12.33
C ARG A 145 6.93 13.69 -11.18
N LEU A 146 6.72 14.15 -9.96
CA LEU A 146 6.57 13.30 -8.78
C LEU A 146 5.14 12.78 -8.58
N ILE A 147 4.14 13.47 -9.17
CA ILE A 147 2.71 13.17 -9.00
C ILE A 147 1.97 12.88 -10.32
N PRO A 148 2.51 12.09 -11.25
CA PRO A 148 1.91 11.89 -12.57
C PRO A 148 0.52 11.27 -12.52
N ILE A 149 0.31 10.30 -11.62
CA ILE A 149 -1.00 9.64 -11.44
C ILE A 149 -2.07 10.66 -11.01
N PHE A 150 -1.72 11.57 -10.10
CA PHE A 150 -2.63 12.62 -9.64
C PHE A 150 -3.00 13.59 -10.78
N CYS A 151 -2.04 13.93 -11.64
CA CYS A 151 -2.31 14.70 -12.85
C CYS A 151 -3.29 13.97 -13.78
N GLY A 152 -3.11 12.64 -13.97
CA GLY A 152 -4.03 11.81 -14.73
C GLY A 152 -5.45 11.81 -14.17
N ILE A 153 -5.58 11.68 -12.85
CA ILE A 153 -6.88 11.73 -12.17
C ILE A 153 -7.55 13.09 -12.37
N ILE A 154 -6.84 14.20 -12.15
CA ILE A 154 -7.40 15.56 -12.31
C ILE A 154 -7.86 15.78 -13.76
N VAL A 155 -7.00 15.51 -14.73
CA VAL A 155 -7.33 15.73 -16.15
C VAL A 155 -8.48 14.82 -16.57
N GLY A 156 -8.48 13.54 -16.18
CA GLY A 156 -9.56 12.62 -16.45
C GLY A 156 -10.88 13.08 -15.85
N TYR A 157 -10.88 13.52 -14.58
CA TYR A 157 -12.05 14.02 -13.89
C TYR A 157 -12.60 15.32 -14.51
N LEU A 158 -11.74 16.27 -14.84
CA LEU A 158 -12.12 17.51 -15.54
C LEU A 158 -12.73 17.20 -16.91
N THR A 159 -12.11 16.28 -17.68
CA THR A 159 -12.62 15.88 -18.98
C THR A 159 -14.00 15.22 -18.84
N ALA A 160 -14.16 14.30 -17.89
CA ALA A 160 -15.45 13.65 -17.61
C ALA A 160 -16.54 14.66 -17.20
N SER A 161 -16.18 15.65 -16.40
CA SER A 161 -17.07 16.73 -15.99
C SER A 161 -17.52 17.60 -17.17
N LEU A 162 -16.60 17.94 -18.08
CA LEU A 162 -16.93 18.74 -19.28
C LEU A 162 -17.89 18.00 -20.23
N PHE A 163 -17.77 16.67 -20.31
CA PHE A 163 -18.69 15.84 -21.09
C PHE A 163 -19.97 15.44 -20.36
N GLY A 164 -20.17 15.94 -19.12
CA GLY A 164 -21.36 15.62 -18.33
C GLY A 164 -21.50 14.17 -17.93
N LEU A 165 -20.38 13.43 -17.87
CA LEU A 165 -20.34 12.01 -17.51
C LEU A 165 -20.33 11.77 -16.00
N ILE A 166 -20.24 12.83 -15.20
CA ILE A 166 -20.15 12.73 -13.75
C ILE A 166 -21.51 13.03 -13.12
N ASP A 167 -22.00 12.09 -12.32
CA ASP A 167 -23.13 12.34 -11.42
C ASP A 167 -22.60 12.94 -10.09
N PHE A 168 -22.95 14.19 -9.83
CA PHE A 168 -22.55 14.90 -8.61
C PHE A 168 -23.52 14.66 -7.44
N LYS A 169 -24.66 13.99 -7.64
CA LYS A 169 -25.63 13.72 -6.56
C LYS A 169 -25.02 13.06 -5.34
N PRO A 170 -24.20 11.98 -5.49
CA PRO A 170 -23.57 11.34 -4.32
C PRO A 170 -22.69 12.29 -3.50
N VAL A 171 -22.08 13.29 -4.17
CA VAL A 171 -21.22 14.28 -3.49
C VAL A 171 -22.06 15.31 -2.74
N ILE A 172 -23.19 15.72 -3.34
CA ILE A 172 -24.09 16.74 -2.74
C ILE A 172 -24.85 16.15 -1.55
N GLU A 173 -25.24 14.87 -1.64
CA GLU A 173 -26.01 14.15 -0.62
C GLU A 173 -25.10 13.58 0.50
N ALA A 174 -23.78 13.57 0.29
CA ALA A 174 -22.84 13.04 1.28
C ALA A 174 -22.83 13.91 2.55
N PRO A 175 -22.88 13.29 3.73
CA PRO A 175 -22.76 14.03 4.99
C PRO A 175 -21.34 14.60 5.14
N TRP A 176 -21.23 15.84 5.62
CA TRP A 176 -19.94 16.51 5.87
C TRP A 176 -19.06 15.76 6.89
N PHE A 177 -19.69 15.08 7.82
CA PHE A 177 -19.02 14.25 8.83
C PHE A 177 -19.68 12.88 8.88
N ALA A 178 -18.94 11.86 8.52
CA ALA A 178 -19.35 10.46 8.66
C ALA A 178 -18.24 9.68 9.33
N PHE A 179 -18.62 8.80 10.26
CA PHE A 179 -17.66 7.86 10.83
C PHE A 179 -17.42 6.70 9.84
N PRO A 180 -16.17 6.24 9.69
CA PRO A 180 -15.86 5.08 8.87
C PRO A 180 -16.65 3.83 9.31
N GLN A 181 -17.14 3.05 8.36
CA GLN A 181 -17.86 1.83 8.65
C GLN A 181 -16.90 0.66 8.81
N PHE A 182 -16.65 0.27 10.05
CA PHE A 182 -15.77 -0.85 10.36
C PHE A 182 -16.52 -2.18 10.25
N VAL A 183 -16.02 -3.07 9.40
CA VAL A 183 -16.50 -4.45 9.35
C VAL A 183 -15.82 -5.25 10.46
N LYS A 184 -16.62 -5.86 11.34
CA LYS A 184 -16.06 -6.71 12.40
C LYS A 184 -15.53 -8.00 11.81
N PRO A 185 -14.27 -8.38 12.11
CA PRO A 185 -13.72 -9.66 11.66
C PRO A 185 -14.49 -10.81 12.33
N SER A 186 -14.87 -11.82 11.54
CA SER A 186 -15.33 -13.10 12.06
C SER A 186 -14.21 -14.13 11.88
N LEU A 187 -13.90 -14.87 12.94
CA LEU A 187 -12.80 -15.85 12.87
C LEU A 187 -13.13 -16.95 11.85
N SER A 188 -12.38 -17.00 10.77
CA SER A 188 -12.40 -18.06 9.77
C SER A 188 -10.98 -18.60 9.58
N TRP A 189 -10.74 -19.82 10.05
CA TRP A 189 -9.43 -20.45 9.92
C TRP A 189 -9.06 -20.70 8.45
N GLU A 190 -10.02 -20.99 7.60
CA GLU A 190 -9.80 -21.19 6.16
C GLU A 190 -9.30 -19.88 5.51
N ALA A 191 -9.91 -18.74 5.82
CA ALA A 191 -9.46 -17.44 5.33
C ALA A 191 -8.05 -17.09 5.86
N VAL A 192 -7.75 -17.42 7.12
CA VAL A 192 -6.42 -17.25 7.72
C VAL A 192 -5.37 -18.07 6.96
N TYR A 193 -5.61 -19.37 6.75
CA TYR A 193 -4.67 -20.24 6.01
C TYR A 193 -4.50 -19.79 4.55
N PHE A 194 -5.57 -19.30 3.92
CA PHE A 194 -5.51 -18.78 2.55
C PHE A 194 -4.66 -17.50 2.46
N MET A 195 -4.79 -16.59 3.43
CA MET A 195 -4.15 -15.27 3.39
C MET A 195 -2.68 -15.27 3.89
N ILE A 196 -2.27 -16.20 4.74
CA ILE A 196 -0.88 -16.26 5.25
C ILE A 196 0.17 -16.31 4.13
N PRO A 197 0.08 -17.20 3.12
CA PRO A 197 1.05 -17.26 2.03
C PRO A 197 1.11 -15.98 1.20
N VAL A 198 -0.02 -15.27 1.07
CA VAL A 198 -0.11 -14.01 0.34
C VAL A 198 0.80 -12.94 0.94
N THR A 199 1.10 -13.00 2.24
CA THR A 199 1.97 -12.05 2.94
C THR A 199 3.37 -11.95 2.31
N ILE A 200 3.83 -12.98 1.62
CA ILE A 200 5.16 -13.01 0.99
C ILE A 200 5.29 -11.93 -0.08
N ALA A 201 4.27 -11.74 -0.91
CA ALA A 201 4.31 -10.78 -2.01
C ALA A 201 4.45 -9.32 -1.54
N PRO A 202 3.63 -8.81 -0.60
CA PRO A 202 3.81 -7.47 -0.05
C PRO A 202 5.10 -7.29 0.75
N VAL A 203 5.63 -8.34 1.42
CA VAL A 203 6.94 -8.25 2.07
C VAL A 203 8.04 -7.99 1.05
N ILE A 204 7.99 -8.68 -0.11
CA ILE A 204 8.92 -8.45 -1.22
C ILE A 204 8.75 -7.05 -1.80
N GLU A 205 7.51 -6.59 -1.99
CA GLU A 205 7.18 -5.23 -2.46
C GLU A 205 7.80 -4.17 -1.54
N HIS A 206 7.61 -4.25 -0.22
CA HIS A 206 8.18 -3.32 0.75
C HIS A 206 9.72 -3.27 0.69
N ILE A 207 10.37 -4.41 0.48
CA ILE A 207 11.82 -4.46 0.30
C ILE A 207 12.21 -3.71 -0.97
N GLY A 208 11.47 -3.92 -2.07
CA GLY A 208 11.65 -3.21 -3.34
C GLY A 208 11.50 -1.70 -3.20
N ASP A 209 10.47 -1.25 -2.48
CA ASP A 209 10.20 0.17 -2.21
C ASP A 209 11.34 0.83 -1.44
N VAL A 210 11.88 0.13 -0.41
CA VAL A 210 13.05 0.64 0.33
C VAL A 210 14.27 0.77 -0.58
N TYR A 211 14.49 -0.18 -1.50
CA TYR A 211 15.57 -0.07 -2.48
C TYR A 211 15.36 1.12 -3.42
N ALA A 212 14.15 1.30 -3.94
CA ALA A 212 13.81 2.41 -4.84
C ALA A 212 13.98 3.77 -4.15
N ILE A 213 13.53 3.91 -2.90
CA ILE A 213 13.67 5.16 -2.13
C ILE A 213 15.15 5.46 -1.85
N ASN A 214 15.96 4.45 -1.54
CA ASN A 214 17.41 4.64 -1.35
C ASN A 214 18.08 5.19 -2.63
N GLU A 215 17.70 4.66 -3.79
CA GLU A 215 18.24 5.08 -5.08
C GLU A 215 17.89 6.55 -5.38
N VAL A 216 16.62 6.93 -5.15
CA VAL A 216 16.14 8.29 -5.42
C VAL A 216 16.69 9.32 -4.43
N THR A 217 16.82 8.95 -3.15
CA THR A 217 17.25 9.91 -2.10
C THR A 217 18.75 10.00 -1.95
N GLY A 218 19.52 9.08 -2.54
CA GLY A 218 20.98 8.96 -2.33
C GLY A 218 21.37 8.72 -0.87
N LYS A 219 20.39 8.44 0.01
CA LYS A 219 20.61 8.20 1.45
C LYS A 219 20.47 6.72 1.74
N ASP A 220 21.47 6.10 2.34
CA ASP A 220 21.36 4.72 2.80
C ASP A 220 20.45 4.63 4.04
N LEU A 221 19.13 4.60 3.78
CA LEU A 221 18.12 4.44 4.83
C LEU A 221 18.30 3.13 5.59
N ARG A 222 18.92 2.10 4.99
CA ARG A 222 19.26 0.83 5.63
C ARG A 222 20.26 1.03 6.76
N LYS A 223 21.28 1.85 6.52
CA LYS A 223 22.28 2.21 7.54
C LYS A 223 21.63 2.98 8.68
N ARG A 224 20.71 3.88 8.35
CA ARG A 224 19.97 4.70 9.32
C ARG A 224 19.00 3.90 10.19
N VAL A 225 18.29 2.93 9.59
CA VAL A 225 17.41 2.01 10.34
C VAL A 225 18.22 1.06 11.22
N ARG A 226 19.36 0.54 10.73
CA ARG A 226 20.27 -0.31 11.49
C ARG A 226 20.88 0.45 12.67
N ASP A 227 21.35 1.67 12.46
CA ASP A 227 21.95 2.50 13.51
C ASP A 227 20.89 2.92 14.56
N PHE A 228 19.61 2.99 14.17
CA PHE A 228 18.52 3.22 15.10
C PHE A 228 18.22 1.98 15.96
N THR A 229 18.11 0.80 15.34
CA THR A 229 17.89 -0.45 16.09
C THR A 229 19.07 -0.77 17.01
N ALA A 230 20.31 -0.50 16.59
CA ALA A 230 21.49 -0.61 17.43
C ALA A 230 21.42 0.36 18.62
N ARG A 231 21.12 1.63 18.38
CA ARG A 231 21.00 2.64 19.47
C ARG A 231 19.84 2.38 20.42
N CYS A 232 18.71 1.89 19.94
CA CYS A 232 17.62 1.47 20.84
C CYS A 232 18.03 0.30 21.73
N TRP A 233 18.87 -0.61 21.22
CA TRP A 233 19.42 -1.71 21.98
C TRP A 233 20.42 -1.22 23.04
N GLU A 234 21.34 -0.34 22.65
CA GLU A 234 22.30 0.28 23.60
C GLU A 234 21.59 1.05 24.71
N THR A 235 20.56 1.84 24.37
CA THR A 235 19.77 2.58 25.37
C THR A 235 18.99 1.64 26.29
N ALA A 236 18.42 0.56 25.78
CA ALA A 236 17.72 -0.44 26.58
C ALA A 236 18.68 -1.22 27.49
N TRP A 237 19.91 -1.45 27.05
CA TRP A 237 20.95 -2.11 27.84
C TRP A 237 21.48 -1.20 28.97
N HIS A 238 21.71 0.09 28.71
CA HIS A 238 22.10 1.05 29.72
C HIS A 238 21.03 1.33 30.79
N VAL A 239 19.75 1.17 30.46
CA VAL A 239 18.66 1.30 31.44
C VAL A 239 18.50 0.05 32.29
N SER A 240 19.00 -1.10 31.84
CA SER A 240 18.86 -2.40 32.53
C SER A 240 20.11 -2.85 33.28
N SER A 241 21.21 -2.11 33.24
CA SER A 241 22.39 -2.33 34.08
C SER A 241 22.42 -1.26 35.18
N PRO A 242 21.98 -1.56 36.40
CA PRO A 242 22.26 -0.69 37.53
C PRO A 242 23.74 -0.82 37.87
N ASP A 243 24.44 0.29 37.85
CA ASP A 243 25.73 0.42 38.55
C ASP A 243 25.54 0.28 40.06
#